data_87dc6d4cafc43405dbb098c8c48cc3b7
#
_entry.id   87dc6d4cafc43405dbb098c8c48cc3b7
#
_cell.length_a   1.000
_cell.length_b   1.000
_cell.length_c   1.000
_cell.angle_alpha   90.00
_cell.angle_beta   90.00
_cell.angle_gamma   90.00
#
_symmetry.space_group_name_H-M   'P 1'
#
loop_
_entity.id
_entity.type
_entity.pdbx_description
1 polymer ?
#
loop_
_entity_poly.entity_id
_entity_poly.type
_entity_poly.pdbx_seq_one_letter_code
_entity_poly.pdbx_strand_id
1 'polypeptide(L)'
;ATNKNGYYELIIEEADTVVLNFSMIGYTSVQQRIIDLHDVINVNVQLLTDEQLLTEIEVRGIKHTQGTMDYIDAGATRIMPDATGGSIESLLITFAGVHQNNELSSQYNVRGGAFDENSVYVNGIEIHRPLLIRSGQQEGLSFVNPEMFENVKFSAGGYDAQYGDKMSSVLDITYKRPQAFEASLSASLLGAQVYVGHGDSTYSQMHGLRYKTSKYMLGGLATSGNYQPTFIDYQTYITWKVGGKTKAQRA
;
A
#
# COMPACT_ATOMS: atom_id res chain seq x y z
N ALA A 1 8.23 26.85 31.94
CA ALA A 1 6.86 26.95 31.42
C ALA A 1 6.33 28.36 31.64
N THR A 2 5.49 28.87 30.73
CA THR A 2 4.85 30.17 30.83
C THR A 2 3.62 30.15 31.76
N ASN A 3 3.31 31.26 32.42
CA ASN A 3 2.07 31.40 33.19
C ASN A 3 0.87 31.74 32.26
N LYS A 4 -0.33 31.89 32.84
CA LYS A 4 -1.57 32.20 32.10
C LYS A 4 -1.53 33.50 31.28
N ASN A 5 -0.61 34.44 31.63
CA ASN A 5 -0.44 35.72 30.96
C ASN A 5 0.72 35.73 29.96
N GLY A 6 1.33 34.55 29.70
CA GLY A 6 2.48 34.43 28.80
C GLY A 6 3.83 34.82 29.43
N TYR A 7 3.88 35.09 30.71
CA TYR A 7 5.11 35.46 31.43
C TYR A 7 5.97 34.22 31.70
N TYR A 8 7.27 34.33 31.45
CA TYR A 8 8.26 33.30 31.76
C TYR A 8 9.52 33.97 32.33
N GLU A 9 10.23 33.26 33.17
CA GLU A 9 11.53 33.67 33.74
C GLU A 9 12.47 32.45 33.63
N LEU A 10 13.68 32.72 33.15
CA LEU A 10 14.75 31.71 33.03
C LEU A 10 16.00 32.29 33.67
N ILE A 11 16.53 31.62 34.67
CA ILE A 11 17.82 31.95 35.29
C ILE A 11 18.86 31.07 34.59
N ILE A 12 19.86 31.71 34.00
CA ILE A 12 20.93 31.04 33.25
C ILE A 12 22.24 31.41 33.95
N GLU A 13 22.96 30.40 34.41
CA GLU A 13 24.29 30.56 35.01
C GLU A 13 25.34 30.46 33.92
N GLU A 14 26.15 31.54 33.77
CA GLU A 14 27.33 31.65 32.88
C GLU A 14 27.24 30.93 31.51
N ALA A 15 26.68 31.60 30.52
CA ALA A 15 26.71 31.14 29.13
C ALA A 15 26.94 32.32 28.18
N ASP A 16 27.87 32.18 27.23
CA ASP A 16 28.16 33.21 26.22
C ASP A 16 27.04 33.31 25.17
N THR A 17 26.31 32.25 24.96
CA THR A 17 25.23 32.16 23.94
C THR A 17 24.14 31.21 24.40
N VAL A 18 22.89 31.64 24.31
CA VAL A 18 21.72 30.79 24.60
C VAL A 18 20.77 30.80 23.42
N VAL A 19 20.23 29.62 23.07
CA VAL A 19 19.17 29.50 22.10
C VAL A 19 17.87 29.16 22.82
N LEU A 20 16.93 30.09 22.77
CA LEU A 20 15.60 29.90 23.31
C LEU A 20 14.68 29.35 22.21
N ASN A 21 14.00 28.26 22.50
CA ASN A 21 12.99 27.69 21.63
C ASN A 21 11.59 27.86 22.22
N PHE A 22 10.76 28.61 21.52
CA PHE A 22 9.38 28.86 21.88
C PHE A 22 8.45 28.00 21.05
N SER A 23 7.70 27.12 21.69
CA SER A 23 6.77 26.20 21.01
C SER A 23 5.45 26.12 21.77
N MET A 24 4.36 26.05 21.00
CA MET A 24 3.02 25.82 21.52
C MET A 24 2.23 25.02 20.49
N ILE A 25 1.35 24.17 20.96
CA ILE A 25 0.47 23.37 20.06
C ILE A 25 -0.42 24.31 19.24
N GLY A 26 -0.39 24.17 17.91
CA GLY A 26 -1.13 25.02 16.98
C GLY A 26 -0.41 26.31 16.57
N TYR A 27 0.87 26.45 16.90
CA TYR A 27 1.70 27.60 16.54
C TYR A 27 3.04 27.17 15.97
N THR A 28 3.57 27.95 15.03
CA THR A 28 4.90 27.75 14.47
C THR A 28 5.96 28.02 15.54
N SER A 29 6.87 27.06 15.74
CA SER A 29 7.96 27.21 16.70
C SER A 29 8.95 28.28 16.26
N VAL A 30 9.34 29.16 17.19
CA VAL A 30 10.31 30.22 16.96
C VAL A 30 11.57 29.94 17.76
N GLN A 31 12.73 30.01 17.12
CA GLN A 31 14.03 29.96 17.80
C GLN A 31 14.67 31.33 17.80
N GLN A 32 15.10 31.78 18.98
CA GLN A 32 15.82 33.02 19.13
C GLN A 32 17.16 32.77 19.79
N ARG A 33 18.22 33.22 19.15
CA ARG A 33 19.59 33.17 19.68
C ARG A 33 19.93 34.47 20.38
N ILE A 34 20.36 34.38 21.62
CA ILE A 34 20.78 35.48 22.45
C ILE A 34 22.29 35.36 22.70
N ILE A 35 23.02 36.41 22.41
CA ILE A 35 24.48 36.49 22.56
C ILE A 35 24.70 37.62 23.58
N ASP A 36 25.67 37.45 24.47
CA ASP A 36 26.03 38.46 25.48
C ASP A 36 25.02 38.61 26.61
N LEU A 37 25.07 37.68 27.55
CA LEU A 37 24.13 37.55 28.69
C LEU A 37 24.66 38.24 29.95
N HIS A 38 24.99 39.54 29.89
CA HIS A 38 25.52 40.24 31.04
C HIS A 38 24.47 40.93 31.93
N ASP A 39 23.22 41.04 31.48
CA ASP A 39 22.13 41.73 32.18
C ASP A 39 20.78 41.01 32.00
N VAL A 40 19.76 41.50 32.72
CA VAL A 40 18.37 41.04 32.57
C VAL A 40 17.86 41.37 31.16
N ILE A 41 17.65 40.39 30.35
CA ILE A 41 17.18 40.56 28.98
C ILE A 41 15.68 40.24 28.91
N ASN A 42 14.88 41.19 28.44
CA ASN A 42 13.47 40.99 28.18
C ASN A 42 13.27 40.54 26.73
N VAL A 43 12.80 39.33 26.52
CA VAL A 43 12.52 38.76 25.19
C VAL A 43 11.02 38.54 25.04
N ASN A 44 10.42 39.30 24.15
CA ASN A 44 9.00 39.14 23.78
C ASN A 44 8.92 38.44 22.45
N VAL A 45 8.23 37.31 22.40
CA VAL A 45 8.05 36.50 21.18
C VAL A 45 6.57 36.36 20.90
N GLN A 46 6.21 36.66 19.65
CA GLN A 46 4.87 36.42 19.14
C GLN A 46 4.90 35.17 18.29
N LEU A 47 4.16 34.15 18.70
CA LEU A 47 3.98 32.93 17.93
C LEU A 47 2.88 33.16 16.89
N LEU A 48 3.15 32.79 15.64
CA LEU A 48 2.17 32.79 14.57
C LEU A 48 1.38 31.48 14.62
N THR A 49 0.08 31.56 14.43
CA THR A 49 -0.75 30.37 14.29
C THR A 49 -0.25 29.54 13.11
N ASP A 50 0.03 28.29 13.36
CA ASP A 50 0.34 27.34 12.30
C ASP A 50 -0.98 26.96 11.63
N GLU A 51 -1.30 27.66 10.54
CA GLU A 51 -2.41 27.33 9.65
C GLU A 51 -2.07 26.13 8.73
N GLN A 52 -0.94 25.46 8.91
CA GLN A 52 -0.86 24.11 8.42
C GLN A 52 -2.02 23.37 9.07
N LEU A 53 -3.09 23.25 8.31
CA LEU A 53 -4.07 22.19 8.47
C LEU A 53 -3.27 21.00 8.99
N LEU A 54 -3.49 20.64 10.26
CA LEU A 54 -3.09 19.33 10.73
C LEU A 54 -3.52 18.41 9.59
N THR A 55 -2.56 18.00 8.78
CA THR A 55 -2.79 16.87 7.90
C THR A 55 -3.31 15.87 8.89
N GLU A 56 -4.61 15.64 8.83
CA GLU A 56 -5.29 14.70 9.69
C GLU A 56 -4.36 13.51 9.71
N ILE A 57 -3.66 13.32 10.82
CA ILE A 57 -3.00 12.05 11.07
C ILE A 57 -4.20 11.15 11.20
N GLU A 58 -4.68 10.72 10.05
CA GLU A 58 -5.58 9.60 9.97
C GLU A 58 -4.78 8.48 10.61
N VAL A 59 -4.93 8.34 11.92
CA VAL A 59 -4.61 7.10 12.57
C VAL A 59 -5.54 6.13 11.87
N ARG A 60 -5.02 5.53 10.80
CA ARG A 60 -5.61 4.37 10.18
C ARG A 60 -5.45 3.23 11.18
N GLY A 61 -6.13 3.37 12.31
CA GLY A 61 -6.61 2.20 13.00
C GLY A 61 -7.33 1.40 11.93
N ILE A 62 -7.14 0.11 11.91
CA ILE A 62 -7.90 -0.81 11.07
C ILE A 62 -9.33 -0.31 11.14
N LYS A 63 -9.76 0.42 10.12
CA LYS A 63 -11.13 0.87 10.01
C LYS A 63 -11.89 -0.43 9.77
N HIS A 64 -12.36 -1.04 10.83
CA HIS A 64 -13.52 -1.90 10.75
C HIS A 64 -14.62 -1.00 10.22
N THR A 65 -14.64 -0.84 8.93
CA THR A 65 -15.76 -0.22 8.23
C THR A 65 -16.98 -1.05 8.59
N GLN A 66 -18.12 -0.40 8.78
CA GLN A 66 -19.42 -1.03 9.00
C GLN A 66 -19.86 -1.89 7.80
N GLY A 67 -18.95 -2.56 7.14
CA GLY A 67 -19.11 -3.48 6.03
C GLY A 67 -18.34 -4.76 6.34
N THR A 68 -18.79 -5.84 5.78
CA THR A 68 -18.25 -7.20 5.92
C THR A 68 -16.91 -7.42 5.21
N MET A 69 -16.25 -6.36 4.71
CA MET A 69 -14.99 -6.46 3.97
C MET A 69 -13.80 -5.97 4.81
N ASP A 70 -12.78 -6.80 4.89
CA ASP A 70 -11.51 -6.48 5.54
C ASP A 70 -10.58 -5.72 4.58
N TYR A 71 -9.89 -4.71 5.10
CA TYR A 71 -8.91 -3.94 4.35
C TYR A 71 -7.51 -4.48 4.57
N ILE A 72 -6.79 -4.70 3.47
CA ILE A 72 -5.41 -5.15 3.45
C ILE A 72 -4.55 -4.04 2.85
N ASP A 73 -3.56 -3.59 3.60
CA ASP A 73 -2.58 -2.61 3.11
C ASP A 73 -1.58 -3.27 2.16
N ALA A 74 -1.20 -2.54 1.10
CA ALA A 74 -0.18 -2.99 0.15
C ALA A 74 1.17 -3.30 0.81
N GLY A 75 1.52 -2.60 1.89
CA GLY A 75 2.74 -2.85 2.65
C GLY A 75 2.82 -4.25 3.24
N ALA A 76 1.70 -4.86 3.56
CA ALA A 76 1.65 -6.20 4.13
C ALA A 76 2.18 -7.28 3.17
N THR A 77 2.02 -7.11 1.86
CA THR A 77 2.53 -8.07 0.86
C THR A 77 4.05 -8.16 0.83
N ARG A 78 4.74 -7.07 1.20
CA ARG A 78 6.21 -7.02 1.20
C ARG A 78 6.82 -7.73 2.41
N ILE A 79 6.07 -7.88 3.47
CA ILE A 79 6.52 -8.46 4.75
C ILE A 79 6.27 -9.97 4.76
N MET A 80 5.27 -10.45 4.03
CA MET A 80 4.93 -11.86 3.99
C MET A 80 5.98 -12.67 3.20
N PRO A 81 6.59 -13.67 3.83
CA PRO A 81 7.41 -14.63 3.10
C PRO A 81 6.51 -15.45 2.17
N ASP A 82 6.74 -15.34 0.89
CA ASP A 82 5.98 -16.06 -0.13
C ASP A 82 6.95 -16.81 -1.06
N ALA A 83 6.68 -18.09 -1.24
CA ALA A 83 7.43 -18.94 -2.15
C ALA A 83 7.32 -18.48 -3.62
N THR A 84 6.29 -17.71 -3.97
CA THR A 84 6.05 -17.21 -5.33
C THR A 84 6.57 -15.78 -5.55
N GLY A 85 7.19 -15.15 -4.55
CA GLY A 85 7.79 -13.81 -4.65
C GLY A 85 6.79 -12.66 -4.51
N GLY A 86 5.87 -12.75 -3.55
CA GLY A 86 4.89 -11.73 -3.19
C GLY A 86 3.62 -11.82 -4.05
N SER A 87 2.59 -12.43 -3.52
CA SER A 87 1.26 -12.44 -4.13
C SER A 87 0.22 -11.94 -3.12
N ILE A 88 -0.88 -11.39 -3.62
CA ILE A 88 -2.00 -10.99 -2.76
C ILE A 88 -2.63 -12.25 -2.15
N GLU A 89 -2.67 -13.32 -2.90
CA GLU A 89 -3.30 -14.57 -2.51
C GLU A 89 -2.60 -15.20 -1.29
N SER A 90 -1.30 -15.03 -1.14
CA SER A 90 -0.58 -15.48 0.06
C SER A 90 -0.97 -14.71 1.32
N LEU A 91 -1.37 -13.43 1.19
CA LEU A 91 -1.97 -12.71 2.31
C LEU A 91 -3.36 -13.23 2.65
N LEU A 92 -4.16 -13.61 1.66
CA LEU A 92 -5.52 -14.10 1.89
C LEU A 92 -5.56 -15.37 2.74
N ILE A 93 -4.52 -16.20 2.69
CA ILE A 93 -4.44 -17.42 3.51
C ILE A 93 -4.39 -17.13 5.01
N THR A 94 -4.01 -15.90 5.39
CA THR A 94 -4.03 -15.49 6.80
C THR A 94 -5.44 -15.23 7.35
N PHE A 95 -6.44 -15.12 6.47
CA PHE A 95 -7.82 -14.90 6.88
C PHE A 95 -8.52 -16.21 7.26
N ALA A 96 -9.40 -16.11 8.22
CA ALA A 96 -10.16 -17.27 8.70
C ALA A 96 -11.05 -17.86 7.58
N GLY A 97 -10.94 -19.16 7.36
CA GLY A 97 -11.71 -19.88 6.35
C GLY A 97 -11.14 -19.81 4.94
N VAL A 98 -9.97 -19.23 4.76
CA VAL A 98 -9.22 -19.25 3.49
C VAL A 98 -8.11 -20.30 3.56
N HIS A 99 -7.99 -21.10 2.55
CA HIS A 99 -6.90 -22.08 2.45
C HIS A 99 -6.47 -22.25 0.99
N GLN A 100 -5.28 -22.73 0.82
CA GLN A 100 -4.64 -23.00 -0.45
C GLN A 100 -4.30 -24.49 -0.55
N ASN A 101 -4.55 -25.08 -1.68
CA ASN A 101 -4.28 -26.51 -1.88
C ASN A 101 -2.82 -26.78 -2.26
N ASN A 102 -2.14 -25.78 -2.81
CA ASN A 102 -0.77 -25.89 -3.29
C ASN A 102 -0.04 -24.55 -3.10
N GLU A 103 1.08 -24.57 -2.40
CA GLU A 103 1.92 -23.39 -2.12
C GLU A 103 2.49 -22.72 -3.39
N LEU A 104 2.54 -23.42 -4.50
CA LEU A 104 3.02 -22.91 -5.79
C LEU A 104 1.92 -22.35 -6.68
N SER A 105 0.67 -22.43 -6.25
CA SER A 105 -0.50 -21.92 -6.96
C SER A 105 -1.03 -20.67 -6.28
N SER A 106 -1.49 -19.70 -7.05
CA SER A 106 -2.23 -18.54 -6.54
C SER A 106 -3.73 -18.83 -6.32
N GLN A 107 -4.16 -20.06 -6.52
CA GLN A 107 -5.54 -20.45 -6.26
C GLN A 107 -5.80 -20.58 -4.77
N TYR A 108 -6.87 -19.97 -4.32
CA TYR A 108 -7.33 -20.05 -2.93
C TYR A 108 -8.80 -20.47 -2.89
N ASN A 109 -9.16 -21.14 -1.83
CA ASN A 109 -10.50 -21.63 -1.56
C ASN A 109 -11.02 -20.95 -0.29
N VAL A 110 -12.28 -20.55 -0.30
CA VAL A 110 -12.89 -19.83 0.82
C VAL A 110 -14.09 -20.60 1.32
N ARG A 111 -14.07 -20.94 2.63
CA ARG A 111 -15.17 -21.64 3.33
C ARG A 111 -15.66 -22.91 2.62
N GLY A 112 -14.75 -23.63 1.97
CA GLY A 112 -15.06 -24.86 1.26
C GLY A 112 -15.55 -24.66 -0.17
N GLY A 113 -15.69 -23.43 -0.65
CA GLY A 113 -15.98 -23.13 -2.06
C GLY A 113 -14.79 -23.37 -2.95
N ALA A 114 -15.03 -23.58 -4.23
CA ALA A 114 -14.00 -23.74 -5.24
C ALA A 114 -13.41 -22.37 -5.65
N PHE A 115 -12.23 -22.39 -6.29
CA PHE A 115 -11.56 -21.15 -6.71
C PHE A 115 -12.40 -20.30 -7.67
N ASP A 116 -13.15 -20.93 -8.55
CA ASP A 116 -14.02 -20.27 -9.52
C ASP A 116 -15.30 -19.63 -8.91
N GLU A 117 -15.55 -19.91 -7.64
CA GLU A 117 -16.61 -19.24 -6.87
C GLU A 117 -16.16 -17.93 -6.22
N ASN A 118 -14.90 -17.52 -6.40
CA ASN A 118 -14.37 -16.27 -5.94
C ASN A 118 -14.47 -15.18 -7.01
N SER A 119 -14.88 -13.97 -6.65
CA SER A 119 -14.84 -12.81 -7.55
C SER A 119 -13.59 -11.99 -7.30
N VAL A 120 -12.95 -11.54 -8.37
CA VAL A 120 -11.82 -10.62 -8.32
C VAL A 120 -12.14 -9.37 -9.11
N TYR A 121 -12.04 -8.21 -8.46
CA TYR A 121 -12.25 -6.91 -9.08
C TYR A 121 -10.95 -6.12 -9.05
N VAL A 122 -10.68 -5.39 -10.12
CA VAL A 122 -9.59 -4.42 -10.21
C VAL A 122 -10.17 -3.07 -10.62
N ASN A 123 -10.08 -2.09 -9.75
CA ASN A 123 -10.67 -0.76 -9.96
C ASN A 123 -12.17 -0.79 -10.32
N GLY A 124 -12.93 -1.72 -9.71
CA GLY A 124 -14.36 -1.90 -9.94
C GLY A 124 -14.71 -2.69 -11.21
N ILE A 125 -13.73 -3.24 -11.93
CA ILE A 125 -13.93 -4.10 -13.10
C ILE A 125 -13.69 -5.54 -12.69
N GLU A 126 -14.66 -6.42 -12.93
CA GLU A 126 -14.53 -7.85 -12.66
C GLU A 126 -13.54 -8.51 -13.62
N ILE A 127 -12.62 -9.29 -13.06
CA ILE A 127 -11.63 -10.08 -13.80
C ILE A 127 -12.03 -11.54 -13.72
N HIS A 128 -12.61 -12.04 -14.77
CA HIS A 128 -13.14 -13.41 -14.81
C HIS A 128 -12.06 -14.50 -14.71
N ARG A 129 -10.82 -14.19 -15.05
CA ARG A 129 -9.67 -15.12 -14.98
C ARG A 129 -8.46 -14.42 -14.38
N PRO A 130 -8.37 -14.33 -13.05
CA PRO A 130 -7.31 -13.58 -12.38
C PRO A 130 -5.95 -14.31 -12.33
N LEU A 131 -5.75 -15.28 -13.21
CA LEU A 131 -4.52 -16.06 -13.32
C LEU A 131 -3.88 -15.87 -14.69
N LEU A 132 -2.57 -15.58 -14.71
CA LEU A 132 -1.81 -15.41 -15.95
C LEU A 132 -1.58 -16.72 -16.70
N ILE A 133 -1.42 -17.82 -15.98
CA ILE A 133 -1.18 -19.14 -16.55
C ILE A 133 -2.17 -20.13 -15.96
N ARG A 134 -2.82 -20.88 -16.82
CA ARG A 134 -3.64 -22.04 -16.49
C ARG A 134 -3.11 -23.23 -17.26
N SER A 135 -2.29 -24.07 -16.63
CA SER A 135 -1.74 -25.24 -17.27
C SER A 135 -1.27 -26.26 -16.23
N GLY A 136 -2.05 -27.32 -16.06
CA GLY A 136 -1.68 -28.49 -15.29
C GLY A 136 -1.69 -28.33 -13.77
N GLN A 137 -0.84 -29.09 -13.10
CA GLN A 137 -0.82 -29.23 -11.64
C GLN A 137 -0.33 -27.98 -10.85
N GLN A 138 0.17 -26.98 -11.53
CA GLN A 138 0.69 -25.75 -10.92
C GLN A 138 0.03 -24.56 -11.57
N GLU A 139 -1.25 -24.47 -11.39
CA GLU A 139 -2.04 -23.37 -11.90
C GLU A 139 -1.79 -22.10 -11.09
N GLY A 140 -1.43 -21.05 -11.78
CA GLY A 140 -1.75 -19.75 -11.33
C GLY A 140 -0.63 -18.96 -10.71
N LEU A 141 -0.08 -18.13 -11.54
CA LEU A 141 0.56 -16.92 -11.07
C LEU A 141 -0.48 -15.82 -11.04
N SER A 142 -0.52 -15.09 -9.93
CA SER A 142 -1.42 -13.97 -9.75
C SER A 142 -1.36 -13.01 -10.93
N PHE A 143 -2.51 -12.67 -11.47
CA PHE A 143 -2.65 -11.60 -12.45
C PHE A 143 -2.12 -10.27 -11.90
N VAL A 144 -2.38 -9.99 -10.63
CA VAL A 144 -2.09 -8.69 -10.04
C VAL A 144 -0.60 -8.51 -9.75
N ASN A 145 -0.04 -7.40 -10.20
CA ASN A 145 1.31 -7.00 -9.81
C ASN A 145 1.30 -6.34 -8.43
N PRO A 146 2.01 -6.90 -7.42
CA PRO A 146 2.00 -6.39 -6.06
C PRO A 146 2.47 -4.93 -5.91
N GLU A 147 3.29 -4.45 -6.82
CA GLU A 147 3.80 -3.08 -6.78
C GLU A 147 2.78 -2.03 -7.28
N MET A 148 1.73 -2.47 -7.99
CA MET A 148 0.79 -1.58 -8.64
C MET A 148 -0.46 -1.27 -7.81
N PHE A 149 -0.79 -2.03 -6.79
CA PHE A 149 -1.99 -1.77 -5.99
C PHE A 149 -1.72 -0.93 -4.75
N GLU A 150 -2.70 -0.15 -4.35
CA GLU A 150 -2.70 0.71 -3.18
C GLU A 150 -3.32 0.00 -1.97
N ASN A 151 -4.50 -0.57 -2.19
CA ASN A 151 -5.22 -1.30 -1.16
C ASN A 151 -6.04 -2.44 -1.76
N VAL A 152 -6.39 -3.37 -0.91
CA VAL A 152 -7.21 -4.53 -1.23
C VAL A 152 -8.31 -4.64 -0.19
N LYS A 153 -9.52 -4.91 -0.65
CA LYS A 153 -10.63 -5.28 0.20
C LYS A 153 -10.96 -6.73 -0.04
N PHE A 154 -11.09 -7.48 1.03
CA PHE A 154 -11.43 -8.89 0.97
C PHE A 154 -12.64 -9.21 1.84
N SER A 155 -13.53 -10.05 1.34
CA SER A 155 -14.62 -10.63 2.12
C SER A 155 -14.75 -12.12 1.86
N ALA A 156 -14.71 -12.89 2.93
CA ALA A 156 -14.99 -14.33 2.91
C ALA A 156 -16.50 -14.64 3.02
N GLY A 157 -17.32 -13.87 2.34
CA GLY A 157 -18.80 -13.96 2.37
C GLY A 157 -19.47 -12.81 3.10
N GLY A 158 -20.68 -12.44 2.69
CA GLY A 158 -21.40 -11.29 3.24
C GLY A 158 -20.94 -9.95 2.67
N TYR A 159 -20.69 -9.87 1.39
CA TYR A 159 -20.28 -8.66 0.66
C TYR A 159 -21.48 -7.84 0.17
N ASP A 160 -21.22 -6.59 -0.21
CA ASP A 160 -22.23 -5.65 -0.69
C ASP A 160 -22.90 -6.11 -1.99
N ALA A 161 -24.14 -5.68 -2.23
CA ALA A 161 -24.93 -6.04 -3.41
C ALA A 161 -24.31 -5.63 -4.76
N GLN A 162 -23.32 -4.74 -4.75
CA GLN A 162 -22.57 -4.36 -5.96
C GLN A 162 -21.69 -5.49 -6.49
N TYR A 163 -21.33 -6.45 -5.63
CA TYR A 163 -20.56 -7.63 -6.00
C TYR A 163 -21.51 -8.79 -6.19
N GLY A 164 -21.77 -9.15 -7.42
CA GLY A 164 -22.70 -10.24 -7.77
C GLY A 164 -21.99 -11.49 -8.25
N ASP A 165 -22.81 -12.48 -8.58
CA ASP A 165 -22.49 -13.65 -9.43
C ASP A 165 -21.59 -14.73 -8.83
N LYS A 166 -20.94 -14.51 -7.68
CA LYS A 166 -20.08 -15.51 -7.03
C LYS A 166 -20.50 -15.73 -5.58
N MET A 167 -20.22 -16.92 -5.04
CA MET A 167 -20.79 -17.34 -3.77
C MET A 167 -19.81 -17.42 -2.61
N SER A 168 -18.49 -17.52 -2.88
CA SER A 168 -17.52 -17.81 -1.82
C SER A 168 -16.84 -16.56 -1.28
N SER A 169 -16.25 -15.74 -2.15
CA SER A 169 -15.55 -14.53 -1.71
C SER A 169 -15.51 -13.43 -2.76
N VAL A 170 -15.17 -12.23 -2.29
CA VAL A 170 -14.88 -11.07 -3.12
C VAL A 170 -13.52 -10.50 -2.76
N LEU A 171 -12.69 -10.27 -3.76
CA LEU A 171 -11.41 -9.59 -3.68
C LEU A 171 -11.49 -8.34 -4.57
N ASP A 172 -11.49 -7.15 -3.97
CA ASP A 172 -11.55 -5.88 -4.68
C ASP A 172 -10.21 -5.13 -4.51
N ILE A 173 -9.52 -4.94 -5.62
CA ILE A 173 -8.16 -4.40 -5.69
C ILE A 173 -8.22 -3.00 -6.26
N THR A 174 -7.65 -2.04 -5.56
CA THR A 174 -7.52 -0.67 -6.04
C THR A 174 -6.07 -0.39 -6.40
N TYR A 175 -5.84 0.02 -7.63
CA TYR A 175 -4.53 0.39 -8.12
C TYR A 175 -4.11 1.79 -7.64
N LYS A 176 -2.81 1.97 -7.44
CA LYS A 176 -2.19 3.25 -7.08
C LYS A 176 -2.48 4.34 -8.12
N ARG A 177 -2.41 5.56 -7.66
CA ARG A 177 -2.40 6.75 -8.53
C ARG A 177 -1.23 7.63 -8.13
N PRO A 178 -0.03 7.36 -8.65
CA PRO A 178 1.14 8.17 -8.38
C PRO A 178 0.86 9.66 -8.62
N GLN A 179 1.29 10.50 -7.69
CA GLN A 179 1.22 11.96 -7.80
C GLN A 179 2.61 12.59 -7.96
N ALA A 180 3.65 11.78 -7.86
CA ALA A 180 5.03 12.12 -8.08
C ALA A 180 5.72 10.96 -8.79
N PHE A 181 6.97 11.14 -9.18
CA PHE A 181 7.78 10.05 -9.71
C PHE A 181 8.09 9.03 -8.60
N GLU A 182 7.78 7.78 -8.83
CA GLU A 182 8.14 6.66 -7.98
C GLU A 182 8.61 5.48 -8.83
N ALA A 183 9.58 4.73 -8.33
CA ALA A 183 10.08 3.53 -8.99
C ALA A 183 10.51 2.51 -7.96
N SER A 184 10.32 1.23 -8.28
CA SER A 184 10.85 0.11 -7.51
C SER A 184 11.45 -0.94 -8.43
N LEU A 185 12.50 -1.59 -7.94
CA LEU A 185 13.15 -2.73 -8.58
C LEU A 185 13.32 -3.82 -7.52
N SER A 186 12.82 -4.99 -7.80
CA SER A 186 13.09 -6.16 -6.96
C SER A 186 13.57 -7.33 -7.81
N ALA A 187 14.48 -8.11 -7.25
CA ALA A 187 15.03 -9.31 -7.89
C ALA A 187 15.20 -10.41 -6.84
N SER A 188 14.87 -11.62 -7.23
CA SER A 188 14.97 -12.84 -6.43
C SER A 188 15.40 -14.03 -7.31
N LEU A 189 15.65 -15.16 -6.69
CA LEU A 189 15.90 -16.42 -7.45
C LEU A 189 14.69 -16.85 -8.30
N LEU A 190 13.50 -16.36 -7.99
CA LEU A 190 12.25 -16.72 -8.67
C LEU A 190 11.85 -15.71 -9.74
N GLY A 191 12.61 -14.62 -9.90
CA GLY A 191 12.34 -13.62 -10.91
C GLY A 191 12.76 -12.22 -10.56
N ALA A 192 12.37 -11.29 -11.41
CA ALA A 192 12.61 -9.86 -11.22
C ALA A 192 11.37 -9.06 -11.62
N GLN A 193 11.20 -7.92 -10.99
CA GLN A 193 10.13 -6.98 -11.34
C GLN A 193 10.61 -5.54 -11.27
N VAL A 194 10.08 -4.75 -12.17
CA VAL A 194 10.31 -3.30 -12.24
C VAL A 194 8.95 -2.61 -12.22
N TYR A 195 8.86 -1.58 -11.42
CA TYR A 195 7.70 -0.71 -11.36
C TYR A 195 8.15 0.73 -11.53
N VAL A 196 7.42 1.49 -12.35
CA VAL A 196 7.62 2.93 -12.53
C VAL A 196 6.26 3.62 -12.55
N GLY A 197 6.11 4.61 -11.71
CA GLY A 197 4.93 5.46 -11.63
C GLY A 197 5.29 6.93 -11.77
N HIS A 198 4.43 7.69 -12.39
CA HIS A 198 4.54 9.15 -12.47
C HIS A 198 3.16 9.77 -12.66
N GLY A 199 2.96 10.93 -12.07
CA GLY A 199 1.73 11.68 -12.28
C GLY A 199 1.70 13.00 -11.55
N ASP A 200 0.58 13.66 -11.72
CA ASP A 200 0.21 14.91 -11.06
C ASP A 200 -1.28 14.91 -10.67
N SER A 201 -1.82 16.05 -10.29
CA SER A 201 -3.23 16.20 -9.91
C SER A 201 -4.23 15.91 -11.04
N THR A 202 -3.78 15.90 -12.30
CA THR A 202 -4.62 15.74 -13.49
C THR A 202 -4.41 14.42 -14.19
N TYR A 203 -3.17 13.95 -14.22
CA TYR A 203 -2.72 12.78 -14.94
C TYR A 203 -1.91 11.87 -14.04
N SER A 204 -2.09 10.58 -14.19
CA SER A 204 -1.27 9.57 -13.49
C SER A 204 -1.09 8.35 -14.40
N GLN A 205 0.13 7.87 -14.47
CA GLN A 205 0.49 6.64 -15.18
C GLN A 205 1.40 5.78 -14.32
N MET A 206 1.26 4.47 -14.50
CA MET A 206 2.17 3.50 -13.92
C MET A 206 2.37 2.31 -14.85
N HIS A 207 3.54 1.73 -14.76
CA HIS A 207 3.99 0.62 -15.58
C HIS A 207 4.67 -0.42 -14.68
N GLY A 208 4.29 -1.66 -14.84
CA GLY A 208 4.89 -2.80 -14.17
C GLY A 208 5.35 -3.84 -15.18
N LEU A 209 6.60 -4.22 -15.11
CA LEU A 209 7.17 -5.34 -15.87
C LEU A 209 7.63 -6.41 -14.88
N ARG A 210 7.23 -7.64 -15.11
CA ARG A 210 7.51 -8.74 -14.22
C ARG A 210 7.98 -9.95 -15.02
N TYR A 211 9.12 -10.51 -14.58
CA TYR A 211 9.64 -11.79 -15.04
C TYR A 211 9.61 -12.77 -13.89
N LYS A 212 9.04 -13.95 -14.08
CA LYS A 212 9.04 -15.01 -13.08
C LYS A 212 9.42 -16.37 -13.70
N THR A 213 10.08 -17.19 -12.88
CA THR A 213 10.45 -18.55 -13.23
C THR A 213 10.36 -19.44 -12.00
N SER A 214 9.76 -20.61 -12.15
CA SER A 214 9.70 -21.64 -11.09
C SER A 214 10.75 -22.73 -11.27
N LYS A 215 11.70 -22.56 -12.17
CA LYS A 215 12.68 -23.57 -12.54
C LYS A 215 13.46 -24.12 -11.35
N TYR A 216 13.87 -23.27 -10.41
CA TYR A 216 14.66 -23.69 -9.24
C TYR A 216 13.84 -24.49 -8.22
N MET A 217 12.56 -24.16 -8.06
CA MET A 217 11.70 -24.85 -7.10
C MET A 217 11.28 -26.23 -7.61
N LEU A 218 11.04 -26.35 -8.92
CA LEU A 218 10.56 -27.57 -9.55
C LEU A 218 11.65 -28.58 -9.81
N GLY A 219 12.90 -28.16 -9.93
CA GLY A 219 14.05 -29.05 -10.12
C GLY A 219 14.31 -30.00 -8.96
N GLY A 220 13.75 -29.75 -7.77
CA GLY A 220 13.84 -30.60 -6.59
C GLY A 220 12.67 -31.55 -6.39
N LEU A 221 11.61 -31.40 -7.17
CA LEU A 221 10.40 -32.24 -7.08
C LEU A 221 10.49 -33.41 -8.09
N ALA A 222 10.23 -34.61 -7.61
CA ALA A 222 10.11 -35.81 -8.46
C ALA A 222 8.81 -35.76 -9.27
N THR A 223 8.75 -34.89 -10.26
CA THR A 223 7.61 -34.77 -11.17
C THR A 223 7.84 -35.62 -12.41
N SER A 224 6.78 -36.28 -12.88
CA SER A 224 6.83 -37.14 -14.07
C SER A 224 6.96 -36.37 -15.38
N GLY A 225 7.32 -35.10 -15.38
CA GLY A 225 7.45 -34.24 -16.55
C GLY A 225 8.44 -33.09 -16.36
N ASN A 226 9.11 -32.70 -17.42
CA ASN A 226 10.03 -31.58 -17.44
C ASN A 226 9.25 -30.24 -17.64
N TYR A 227 8.55 -29.80 -16.59
CA TYR A 227 7.76 -28.57 -16.62
C TYR A 227 8.58 -27.44 -16.01
N GLN A 228 8.89 -26.39 -16.79
CA GLN A 228 9.67 -25.24 -16.37
C GLN A 228 8.92 -23.95 -16.75
N PRO A 229 7.90 -23.55 -16.00
CA PRO A 229 7.16 -22.36 -16.32
C PRO A 229 8.02 -21.11 -16.16
N THR A 230 8.03 -20.32 -17.21
CA THR A 230 8.68 -19.00 -17.25
C THR A 230 7.74 -18.05 -17.95
N PHE A 231 7.53 -16.86 -17.40
CA PHE A 231 6.68 -15.87 -18.04
C PHE A 231 7.18 -14.47 -17.81
N ILE A 232 6.76 -13.59 -18.73
CA ILE A 232 6.96 -12.15 -18.66
C ILE A 232 5.58 -11.53 -18.81
N ASP A 233 5.22 -10.63 -17.91
CA ASP A 233 4.03 -9.82 -18.05
C ASP A 233 4.36 -8.32 -17.93
N TYR A 234 3.66 -7.54 -18.71
CA TYR A 234 3.70 -6.09 -18.67
C TYR A 234 2.30 -5.54 -18.42
N GLN A 235 2.18 -4.74 -17.40
CA GLN A 235 0.92 -4.09 -17.03
C GLN A 235 1.11 -2.58 -17.05
N THR A 236 0.08 -1.88 -17.49
CA THR A 236 0.05 -0.42 -17.47
C THR A 236 -1.31 0.06 -17.01
N TYR A 237 -1.31 1.14 -16.24
CA TYR A 237 -2.53 1.80 -15.82
C TYR A 237 -2.36 3.30 -15.94
N ILE A 238 -3.26 3.91 -16.70
CA ILE A 238 -3.20 5.35 -17.01
C ILE A 238 -4.55 5.95 -16.64
N THR A 239 -4.51 7.05 -15.91
CA THR A 239 -5.70 7.82 -15.56
C THR A 239 -5.50 9.28 -15.84
N TRP A 240 -6.54 9.95 -16.32
CA TRP A 240 -6.56 11.41 -16.46
C TRP A 240 -7.94 11.96 -16.18
N LYS A 241 -7.99 13.19 -15.70
CA LYS A 241 -9.23 13.92 -15.48
C LYS A 241 -9.62 14.63 -16.79
N VAL A 242 -10.77 14.28 -17.33
CA VAL A 242 -11.34 14.92 -18.52
C VAL A 242 -12.45 15.86 -18.05
N GLY A 243 -12.19 17.18 -18.09
CA GLY A 243 -13.14 18.16 -17.55
C GLY A 243 -13.30 18.08 -16.02
N GLY A 244 -13.92 19.06 -15.40
CA GLY A 244 -13.94 19.20 -13.94
C GLY A 244 -14.62 18.09 -13.12
N LYS A 245 -15.25 17.09 -13.74
CA LYS A 245 -15.97 16.02 -13.04
C LYS A 245 -15.77 14.60 -13.60
N THR A 246 -15.17 14.44 -14.77
CA THR A 246 -15.05 13.13 -15.43
C THR A 246 -13.63 12.59 -15.31
N LYS A 247 -13.49 11.34 -14.90
CA LYS A 247 -12.21 10.61 -14.91
C LYS A 247 -12.25 9.60 -16.04
N ALA A 248 -11.25 9.60 -16.91
CA ALA A 248 -11.00 8.53 -17.86
C ALA A 248 -9.87 7.63 -17.32
N GLN A 249 -10.02 6.33 -17.48
CA GLN A 249 -9.02 5.34 -17.08
C GLN A 249 -8.85 4.28 -18.16
N ARG A 250 -7.63 3.80 -18.31
CA ARG A 250 -7.26 2.72 -19.22
C ARG A 250 -6.26 1.81 -18.52
N ALA A 251 -6.52 0.54 -18.54
CA ALA A 251 -5.64 -0.52 -18.04
C ALA A 251 -5.21 -1.44 -19.18
#